data_e03f11a181984b0f630ceb77e2fdbd2d
#
_entry.id   e03f11a181984b0f630ceb77e2fdbd2d
#
_cell.length_a   1.000
_cell.length_b   1.000
_cell.length_c   1.000
_cell.angle_alpha   90.00
_cell.angle_beta   90.00
_cell.angle_gamma   90.00
#
_symmetry.space_group_name_H-M   'P 1'
#
loop_
_entity.id
_entity.type
_entity.pdbx_description
1 polymer ?
#
loop_
_entity_poly.entity_id
_entity_poly.type
_entity_poly.pdbx_seq_one_letter_code
_entity_poly.pdbx_strand_id
1 'polypeptide(L)'
;MKCFYILIYFMVGNILFSNGQTISGIVKDSSDDTPVAGVNIVMPFLKKGTGTNARGEFFFKNVPAGEYELHFSFVGMKDVIRKVKVEANKDLKLEVYMQMDMKSLDQVVVAAKGERKEIHDVKRQGTPVAVIDGKQLAGRGTTITEVLNHQTGV
;
A
#
# COMPACT_ATOMS: atom_id res chain seq x y z
N MET A 1 -46.70 20.58 34.88
CA MET A 1 -46.52 19.36 34.05
C MET A 1 -46.55 19.61 32.55
N LYS A 2 -47.33 20.57 32.03
CA LYS A 2 -47.39 20.82 30.56
C LYS A 2 -46.07 21.39 29.96
N CYS A 3 -45.32 22.18 30.73
CA CYS A 3 -44.01 22.73 30.25
C CYS A 3 -42.94 21.66 30.11
N PHE A 4 -42.99 20.58 30.88
CA PHE A 4 -42.02 19.49 30.81
C PHE A 4 -42.11 18.69 29.51
N TYR A 5 -43.32 18.50 28.99
CA TYR A 5 -43.52 17.84 27.67
C TYR A 5 -43.08 18.67 26.49
N ILE A 6 -43.17 20.00 26.58
CA ILE A 6 -42.70 20.91 25.53
C ILE A 6 -41.18 20.85 25.43
N LEU A 7 -40.47 20.74 26.56
CA LEU A 7 -39.02 20.67 26.61
C LEU A 7 -38.51 19.34 26.08
N ILE A 8 -39.20 18.22 26.32
CA ILE A 8 -38.89 16.92 25.74
C ILE A 8 -39.15 16.90 24.22
N TYR A 9 -40.22 17.56 23.75
CA TYR A 9 -40.53 17.63 22.32
C TYR A 9 -39.50 18.46 21.56
N PHE A 10 -38.92 19.50 22.18
CA PHE A 10 -37.83 20.30 21.60
C PHE A 10 -36.50 19.54 21.58
N MET A 11 -36.27 18.59 22.48
CA MET A 11 -35.05 17.81 22.55
C MET A 11 -35.04 16.65 21.55
N VAL A 12 -36.21 16.13 21.16
CA VAL A 12 -36.35 15.01 20.20
C VAL A 12 -36.34 15.50 18.74
N GLY A 13 -36.59 16.79 18.50
CA GLY A 13 -36.72 17.39 17.16
C GLY A 13 -35.41 17.56 16.37
N ASN A 14 -34.24 17.31 16.98
CA ASN A 14 -32.93 17.44 16.29
C ASN A 14 -32.35 16.11 15.81
N ILE A 15 -33.18 15.21 15.28
CA ILE A 15 -32.65 14.12 14.44
C ILE A 15 -32.23 14.76 13.12
N LEU A 16 -31.00 15.28 13.08
CA LEU A 16 -30.34 15.67 11.86
C LEU A 16 -30.26 14.44 10.96
N PHE A 17 -31.13 14.38 9.94
CA PHE A 17 -30.93 13.48 8.82
C PHE A 17 -29.61 13.84 8.19
N SER A 18 -28.54 13.19 8.63
CA SER A 18 -27.26 13.26 7.95
C SER A 18 -27.43 12.54 6.61
N ASN A 19 -27.86 13.29 5.59
CA ASN A 19 -27.82 12.83 4.21
C ASN A 19 -26.33 12.68 3.85
N GLY A 20 -25.83 11.47 3.90
CA GLY A 20 -24.48 11.18 3.44
C GLY A 20 -24.41 11.31 1.93
N GLN A 21 -23.50 12.14 1.42
CA GLN A 21 -23.23 12.32 0.00
C GLN A 21 -22.40 11.15 -0.54
N THR A 22 -22.39 11.01 -1.87
CA THR A 22 -21.55 10.03 -2.57
C THR A 22 -20.38 10.75 -3.21
N ILE A 23 -19.17 10.26 -2.95
CA ILE A 23 -17.98 10.59 -3.75
C ILE A 23 -17.80 9.44 -4.73
N SER A 24 -17.79 9.74 -6.01
CA SER A 24 -17.52 8.78 -7.08
C SER A 24 -16.44 9.30 -7.99
N GLY A 25 -15.77 8.43 -8.71
CA GLY A 25 -14.77 8.86 -9.67
C GLY A 25 -14.18 7.71 -10.45
N ILE A 26 -13.26 8.07 -11.33
CA ILE A 26 -12.48 7.15 -12.14
C ILE A 26 -10.99 7.45 -11.98
N VAL A 27 -10.20 6.38 -11.90
CA VAL A 27 -8.74 6.47 -11.89
C VAL A 27 -8.21 6.01 -13.23
N LYS A 28 -7.34 6.81 -13.83
CA LYS A 28 -6.72 6.55 -15.13
C LYS A 28 -5.21 6.64 -15.05
N ASP A 29 -4.54 5.93 -15.95
CA ASP A 29 -3.11 6.14 -16.19
C ASP A 29 -2.90 7.46 -16.95
N SER A 30 -1.90 8.24 -16.52
CA SER A 30 -1.59 9.53 -17.15
C SER A 30 -0.89 9.40 -18.51
N SER A 31 -0.42 8.21 -18.89
CA SER A 31 0.33 7.99 -20.14
C SER A 31 -0.60 7.72 -21.33
N ASP A 32 -1.71 7.02 -21.12
CA ASP A 32 -2.57 6.53 -22.19
C ASP A 32 -4.08 6.66 -21.90
N ASP A 33 -4.46 7.36 -20.81
CA ASP A 33 -5.85 7.54 -20.35
C ASP A 33 -6.59 6.22 -20.04
N THR A 34 -5.89 5.10 -19.95
CA THR A 34 -6.53 3.82 -19.63
C THR A 34 -7.00 3.75 -18.18
N PRO A 35 -8.16 3.15 -17.90
CA PRO A 35 -8.65 2.99 -16.54
C PRO A 35 -7.80 2.00 -15.75
N VAL A 36 -7.42 2.36 -14.52
CA VAL A 36 -6.61 1.53 -13.64
C VAL A 36 -7.51 0.81 -12.63
N ALA A 37 -7.56 -0.52 -12.76
CA ALA A 37 -8.29 -1.39 -11.83
C ALA A 37 -7.44 -1.75 -10.60
N GLY A 38 -8.10 -1.96 -9.45
CA GLY A 38 -7.41 -2.43 -8.24
C GLY A 38 -6.63 -1.37 -7.47
N VAL A 39 -6.78 -0.08 -7.81
CA VAL A 39 -6.20 1.03 -7.04
C VAL A 39 -6.83 1.05 -5.65
N ASN A 40 -6.01 1.03 -4.62
CA ASN A 40 -6.46 1.19 -3.24
C ASN A 40 -6.67 2.68 -2.93
N ILE A 41 -7.85 3.02 -2.43
CA ILE A 41 -8.22 4.40 -2.11
C ILE A 41 -8.62 4.47 -0.66
N VAL A 42 -7.93 5.29 0.13
CA VAL A 42 -8.17 5.44 1.56
C VAL A 42 -8.53 6.89 1.87
N MET A 43 -9.52 7.06 2.73
CA MET A 43 -9.91 8.33 3.35
C MET A 43 -9.57 8.26 4.85
N PRO A 44 -8.37 8.68 5.27
CA PRO A 44 -7.86 8.46 6.63
C PRO A 44 -8.77 9.04 7.72
N PHE A 45 -9.30 10.24 7.51
CA PHE A 45 -10.14 10.93 8.47
C PHE A 45 -11.40 10.15 8.85
N LEU A 46 -12.06 9.50 7.89
CA LEU A 46 -13.25 8.68 8.12
C LEU A 46 -12.94 7.20 8.33
N LYS A 47 -11.67 6.79 8.27
CA LYS A 47 -11.21 5.40 8.31
C LYS A 47 -11.95 4.51 7.31
N LYS A 48 -12.27 5.06 6.13
CA LYS A 48 -12.92 4.37 5.03
C LYS A 48 -11.93 4.08 3.92
N GLY A 49 -12.06 2.91 3.30
CA GLY A 49 -11.28 2.52 2.14
C GLY A 49 -12.17 1.84 1.09
N THR A 50 -11.76 1.94 -0.17
CA THR A 50 -12.38 1.27 -1.32
C THR A 50 -11.31 0.98 -2.37
N GLY A 51 -11.63 0.12 -3.34
CA GLY A 51 -10.77 -0.13 -4.49
C GLY A 51 -11.48 0.22 -5.79
N THR A 52 -10.70 0.47 -6.86
CA THR A 52 -11.28 0.64 -8.19
C THR A 52 -11.70 -0.70 -8.79
N ASN A 53 -12.83 -0.70 -9.49
CA ASN A 53 -13.32 -1.85 -10.26
C ASN A 53 -12.55 -2.02 -11.59
N ALA A 54 -12.95 -2.99 -12.43
CA ALA A 54 -12.34 -3.26 -13.73
C ALA A 54 -12.40 -2.08 -14.72
N ARG A 55 -13.26 -1.09 -14.47
CA ARG A 55 -13.39 0.14 -15.26
C ARG A 55 -12.64 1.32 -14.63
N GLY A 56 -11.84 1.09 -13.58
CA GLY A 56 -11.18 2.14 -12.84
C GLY A 56 -12.12 3.00 -11.98
N GLU A 57 -13.39 2.62 -11.81
CA GLU A 57 -14.37 3.39 -11.06
C GLU A 57 -14.32 3.07 -9.57
N PHE A 58 -14.52 4.09 -8.74
CA PHE A 58 -14.64 3.96 -7.29
C PHE A 58 -15.80 4.79 -6.75
N PHE A 59 -16.25 4.44 -5.55
CA PHE A 59 -17.26 5.24 -4.84
C PHE A 59 -17.13 5.09 -3.32
N PHE A 60 -17.42 6.18 -2.62
CA PHE A 60 -17.64 6.25 -1.18
C PHE A 60 -19.06 6.70 -0.92
N LYS A 61 -19.83 5.91 -0.20
CA LYS A 61 -21.20 6.24 0.21
C LYS A 61 -21.22 6.80 1.63
N ASN A 62 -22.23 7.60 1.91
CA ASN A 62 -22.48 8.16 3.24
C ASN A 62 -21.25 8.93 3.76
N VAL A 63 -20.79 9.91 2.97
CA VAL A 63 -19.73 10.83 3.34
C VAL A 63 -20.37 12.12 3.84
N PRO A 64 -20.15 12.55 5.08
CA PRO A 64 -20.64 13.83 5.56
C PRO A 64 -20.07 15.01 4.77
N ALA A 65 -20.74 16.15 4.77
CA ALA A 65 -20.16 17.38 4.22
C ALA A 65 -18.89 17.77 5.01
N GLY A 66 -17.84 18.17 4.31
CA GLY A 66 -16.54 18.49 4.90
C GLY A 66 -15.41 18.46 3.90
N GLU A 67 -14.21 18.72 4.39
CA GLU A 67 -12.98 18.62 3.61
C GLU A 67 -12.24 17.34 3.98
N TYR A 68 -11.81 16.58 2.95
CA TYR A 68 -11.18 15.30 3.11
C TYR A 68 -9.96 15.16 2.21
N GLU A 69 -9.05 14.27 2.59
CA GLU A 69 -7.95 13.82 1.74
C GLU A 69 -8.22 12.37 1.30
N LEU A 70 -8.10 12.12 0.01
CA LEU A 70 -8.15 10.80 -0.60
C LEU A 70 -6.73 10.40 -0.99
N HIS A 71 -6.27 9.27 -0.48
CA HIS A 71 -4.97 8.70 -0.78
C HIS A 71 -5.16 7.54 -1.75
N PHE A 72 -4.58 7.65 -2.93
CA PHE A 72 -4.60 6.65 -3.99
C PHE A 72 -3.25 5.96 -4.03
N SER A 73 -3.24 4.63 -3.95
CA SER A 73 -2.02 3.82 -4.02
C SER A 73 -2.22 2.60 -4.90
N PHE A 74 -1.21 2.27 -5.72
CA PHE A 74 -1.20 1.09 -6.57
C PHE A 74 0.24 0.64 -6.81
N VAL A 75 0.45 -0.68 -6.89
CA VAL A 75 1.80 -1.24 -7.08
C VAL A 75 2.38 -0.79 -8.42
N GLY A 76 3.58 -0.20 -8.39
CA GLY A 76 4.26 0.31 -9.59
C GLY A 76 3.81 1.69 -10.05
N MET A 77 2.92 2.35 -9.32
CA MET A 77 2.51 3.74 -9.59
C MET A 77 2.84 4.66 -8.42
N LYS A 78 3.01 5.94 -8.72
CA LYS A 78 3.21 6.98 -7.70
C LYS A 78 1.93 7.19 -6.91
N ASP A 79 2.06 7.29 -5.60
CA ASP A 79 0.96 7.64 -4.72
C ASP A 79 0.43 9.05 -5.04
N VAL A 80 -0.89 9.18 -5.05
CA VAL A 80 -1.58 10.46 -5.32
C VAL A 80 -2.44 10.82 -4.13
N ILE A 81 -2.31 12.05 -3.63
CA ILE A 81 -3.17 12.61 -2.59
C ILE A 81 -4.03 13.71 -3.20
N ARG A 82 -5.36 13.61 -3.02
CA ARG A 82 -6.32 14.60 -3.49
C ARG A 82 -7.13 15.16 -2.32
N LYS A 83 -7.08 16.47 -2.16
CA LYS A 83 -7.96 17.20 -1.26
C LYS A 83 -9.29 17.47 -1.96
N VAL A 84 -10.38 17.13 -1.30
CA VAL A 84 -11.73 17.26 -1.84
C VAL A 84 -12.62 17.92 -0.81
N LYS A 85 -13.53 18.79 -1.28
CA LYS A 85 -14.55 19.42 -0.49
C LYS A 85 -15.91 18.83 -0.85
N VAL A 86 -16.54 18.19 0.12
CA VAL A 86 -17.87 17.58 -0.03
C VAL A 86 -18.90 18.58 0.50
N GLU A 87 -19.78 19.04 -0.39
CA GLU A 87 -20.86 19.95 -0.04
C GLU A 87 -22.11 19.16 0.36
N ALA A 88 -22.93 19.71 1.24
CA ALA A 88 -24.16 19.08 1.67
C ALA A 88 -25.13 18.92 0.46
N ASN A 89 -25.76 17.75 0.38
CA ASN A 89 -26.75 17.40 -0.65
C ASN A 89 -26.20 17.43 -2.09
N LYS A 90 -24.89 17.24 -2.28
CA LYS A 90 -24.27 17.24 -3.61
C LYS A 90 -23.29 16.10 -3.73
N ASP A 91 -23.46 15.24 -4.72
CA ASP A 91 -22.52 14.20 -5.04
C ASP A 91 -21.28 14.79 -5.74
N LEU A 92 -20.11 14.26 -5.38
CA LEU A 92 -18.84 14.69 -5.95
C LEU A 92 -18.34 13.64 -6.94
N LYS A 93 -18.03 14.09 -8.16
CA LYS A 93 -17.38 13.26 -9.18
C LYS A 93 -15.94 13.71 -9.37
N LEU A 94 -15.02 12.75 -9.40
CA LEU A 94 -13.59 12.98 -9.50
C LEU A 94 -12.99 12.19 -10.65
N GLU A 95 -12.01 12.79 -11.31
CA GLU A 95 -11.13 12.12 -12.25
C GLU A 95 -9.69 12.24 -11.72
N VAL A 96 -9.02 11.11 -11.55
CA VAL A 96 -7.69 11.05 -10.94
C VAL A 96 -6.75 10.35 -11.89
N TYR A 97 -5.61 10.98 -12.14
CA TYR A 97 -4.54 10.43 -12.97
C TYR A 97 -3.39 9.94 -12.08
N MET A 98 -2.96 8.72 -12.31
CA MET A 98 -1.79 8.13 -11.67
C MET A 98 -0.70 7.92 -12.71
N GLN A 99 0.56 8.04 -12.29
CA GLN A 99 1.72 7.91 -13.14
C GLN A 99 2.57 6.72 -12.69
N MET A 100 3.16 5.98 -13.63
CA MET A 100 4.12 4.92 -13.29
C MET A 100 5.28 5.47 -12.46
N ASP A 101 5.66 4.73 -11.42
CA ASP A 101 6.85 5.02 -10.63
C ASP A 101 8.05 4.28 -11.22
N MET A 102 8.76 4.93 -12.12
CA MET A 102 9.97 4.38 -12.76
C MET A 102 11.09 4.08 -11.75
N LYS A 103 11.06 4.69 -10.56
CA LYS A 103 12.07 4.43 -9.51
C LYS A 103 11.85 3.11 -8.78
N SER A 104 10.64 2.58 -8.78
CA SER A 104 10.32 1.29 -8.13
C SER A 104 10.92 0.09 -8.87
N LEU A 105 11.31 0.23 -10.13
CA LEU A 105 11.91 -0.84 -10.93
C LEU A 105 13.45 -0.90 -10.80
N ASP A 106 14.09 0.15 -10.28
CA ASP A 106 15.55 0.26 -10.29
C ASP A 106 16.24 -0.12 -8.97
N GLN A 107 15.52 -0.57 -7.95
CA GLN A 107 16.15 -0.86 -6.67
C GLN A 107 15.64 -2.12 -5.97
N VAL A 108 15.84 -3.26 -6.61
CA VAL A 108 16.33 -4.42 -5.86
C VAL A 108 17.85 -4.48 -6.09
N VAL A 109 18.55 -3.42 -5.76
CA VAL A 109 19.91 -3.58 -5.29
C VAL A 109 19.77 -4.23 -3.92
N VAL A 110 19.82 -5.54 -3.88
CA VAL A 110 20.25 -6.27 -2.71
C VAL A 110 21.69 -5.76 -2.47
N ALA A 111 21.80 -4.65 -1.77
CA ALA A 111 23.02 -4.33 -1.06
C ALA A 111 23.12 -5.40 0.03
N ALA A 112 23.62 -6.55 -0.35
CA ALA A 112 24.36 -7.39 0.54
C ALA A 112 25.58 -6.54 0.95
N LYS A 113 25.34 -5.52 1.77
CA LYS A 113 26.34 -4.90 2.62
C LYS A 113 26.65 -5.96 3.66
N GLY A 114 27.40 -6.97 3.20
CA GLY A 114 28.10 -7.86 4.10
C GLY A 114 28.98 -6.99 4.97
N GLU A 115 28.46 -6.61 6.14
CA GLU A 115 29.35 -6.39 7.26
C GLU A 115 30.18 -7.68 7.35
N ARG A 116 31.43 -7.59 6.98
CA ARG A 116 32.47 -8.52 7.40
C ARG A 116 32.49 -8.47 8.91
N LYS A 117 31.54 -9.13 9.55
CA LYS A 117 31.70 -9.56 10.90
C LYS A 117 32.78 -10.64 10.83
N GLU A 118 33.95 -10.31 11.36
CA GLU A 118 35.10 -11.18 11.42
C GLU A 118 34.66 -12.56 11.88
N ILE A 119 35.04 -13.58 11.12
CA ILE A 119 34.77 -15.01 11.35
C ILE A 119 35.47 -15.54 12.65
N HIS A 120 35.80 -14.66 13.56
CA HIS A 120 36.44 -15.04 14.81
C HIS A 120 35.48 -15.64 15.86
N ASP A 121 34.17 -15.35 15.77
CA ASP A 121 33.24 -15.80 16.82
C ASP A 121 32.54 -17.14 16.52
N VAL A 122 32.64 -17.68 15.30
CA VAL A 122 31.98 -18.96 14.95
C VAL A 122 32.76 -20.17 15.42
N LYS A 123 34.05 -19.99 15.80
CA LYS A 123 34.90 -21.09 16.27
C LYS A 123 34.62 -21.53 17.72
N ARG A 124 33.73 -20.84 18.45
CA ARG A 124 33.45 -21.18 19.87
C ARG A 124 32.26 -22.11 20.09
N GLN A 125 31.52 -22.49 19.07
CA GLN A 125 30.33 -23.36 19.25
C GLN A 125 30.45 -24.74 18.57
N GLY A 126 31.61 -25.32 18.48
CA GLY A 126 31.81 -26.77 18.32
C GLY A 126 31.10 -27.52 17.20
N THR A 127 30.48 -26.85 16.23
CA THR A 127 29.94 -27.46 15.03
C THR A 127 30.81 -27.11 13.83
N PRO A 128 31.35 -28.10 13.09
CA PRO A 128 32.15 -27.83 11.91
C PRO A 128 31.22 -27.32 10.80
N VAL A 129 31.16 -26.01 10.61
CA VAL A 129 30.52 -25.39 9.46
C VAL A 129 31.59 -25.25 8.37
N ALA A 130 31.49 -26.03 7.31
CA ALA A 130 32.33 -25.87 6.13
C ALA A 130 31.90 -24.62 5.38
N VAL A 131 32.67 -23.53 5.47
CA VAL A 131 32.46 -22.32 4.67
C VAL A 131 33.18 -22.51 3.35
N ILE A 132 32.39 -22.66 2.27
CA ILE A 132 32.89 -22.73 0.90
C ILE A 132 32.98 -21.31 0.35
N ASP A 133 34.21 -20.79 0.17
CA ASP A 133 34.42 -19.49 -0.46
C ASP A 133 34.14 -19.57 -1.96
N GLY A 134 33.15 -18.79 -2.41
CA GLY A 134 32.72 -18.73 -3.81
C GLY A 134 33.81 -18.36 -4.83
N LYS A 135 34.97 -17.85 -4.38
CA LYS A 135 36.12 -17.59 -5.24
C LYS A 135 36.84 -18.87 -5.71
N GLN A 136 36.69 -20.00 -5.01
CA GLN A 136 37.29 -21.26 -5.42
C GLN A 136 36.51 -21.95 -6.52
N LEU A 137 35.25 -21.56 -6.73
CA LEU A 137 34.38 -22.15 -7.76
C LEU A 137 34.50 -21.46 -9.14
N ALA A 138 35.07 -20.27 -9.20
CA ALA A 138 35.10 -19.48 -10.43
C ALA A 138 36.19 -19.85 -11.43
N GLY A 139 37.08 -20.79 -11.10
CA GLY A 139 38.23 -21.12 -11.94
C GLY A 139 38.36 -22.55 -12.45
N ARG A 140 37.49 -23.46 -11.98
CA ARG A 140 37.53 -24.87 -12.39
C ARG A 140 36.09 -25.31 -12.63
N GLY A 141 35.78 -25.72 -13.84
CA GLY A 141 34.45 -26.21 -14.23
C GLY A 141 34.03 -27.53 -13.51
N THR A 142 34.18 -27.56 -12.18
CA THR A 142 33.82 -28.69 -11.33
C THR A 142 32.41 -28.48 -10.78
N THR A 143 31.56 -29.43 -10.99
CA THR A 143 30.18 -29.50 -10.50
C THR A 143 30.15 -29.59 -8.96
N ILE A 144 29.14 -29.01 -8.33
CA ILE A 144 28.92 -29.03 -6.86
C ILE A 144 29.00 -30.45 -6.27
N THR A 145 28.63 -31.47 -7.04
CA THR A 145 28.69 -32.89 -6.67
C THR A 145 30.12 -33.39 -6.42
N GLU A 146 31.12 -32.86 -7.14
CA GLU A 146 32.51 -33.30 -7.02
C GLU A 146 33.22 -32.75 -5.79
N VAL A 147 32.80 -31.52 -5.39
CA VAL A 147 33.29 -30.87 -4.16
C VAL A 147 32.78 -31.58 -2.90
N LEU A 148 31.52 -32.06 -2.93
CA LEU A 148 30.91 -32.75 -1.80
C LEU A 148 31.52 -34.17 -1.57
N ASN A 149 31.93 -34.86 -2.65
CA ASN A 149 32.53 -36.20 -2.54
C ASN A 149 33.94 -36.15 -1.95
N HIS A 150 34.63 -35.03 -1.99
CA HIS A 150 35.99 -34.92 -1.45
C HIS A 150 36.02 -34.65 0.09
N GLN A 151 34.86 -34.34 0.71
CA GLN A 151 34.75 -34.09 2.14
C GLN A 151 34.27 -35.28 2.99
N THR A 152 33.88 -36.38 2.38
CA THR A 152 33.42 -37.59 3.09
C THR A 152 34.49 -38.68 3.18
N GLY A 153 35.75 -38.29 3.21
CA GLY A 153 36.88 -39.21 3.41
C GLY A 153 37.36 -39.20 4.86
N VAL A 154 36.69 -39.96 5.73
CA VAL A 154 37.28 -40.59 6.93
C VAL A 154 36.84 -42.03 6.94
#